data_18b46ba9674ca0f28b2f5b331cee7225
#
_entry.id   18b46ba9674ca0f28b2f5b331cee7225
#
_cell.length_a   1.000
_cell.length_b   1.000
_cell.length_c   1.000
_cell.angle_alpha   90.00
_cell.angle_beta   90.00
_cell.angle_gamma   90.00
#
_symmetry.space_group_name_H-M   'P 1'
#
loop_
_entity.id
_entity.type
_entity.pdbx_description
1 polymer ?
#
loop_
_entity_poly.entity_id
_entity_poly.type
_entity_poly.pdbx_seq_one_letter_code
_entity_poly.pdbx_strand_id
1 'polypeptide(L)'
;RAMELLVALEVDHRAQAKPSQLSGGEQQRVSIARALANRPPFILADEPTAPLDSERSLIVMKLLVKLAQQYQAAVIVVTHDDVIIPRFKRLYRLRDGVAYEEQGQGLPFPD
;
A
#
# COMPACT_ATOMS: atom_id res chain seq x y z
N ARG A 1 1.02 14.56 -14.13
CA ARG A 1 1.46 13.76 -12.97
C ARG A 1 0.37 12.83 -12.43
N ALA A 2 -0.84 13.34 -12.30
CA ALA A 2 -1.93 12.48 -11.82
C ALA A 2 -2.16 11.28 -12.74
N MET A 3 -2.19 11.50 -14.05
CA MET A 3 -2.36 10.40 -15.02
C MET A 3 -1.18 9.44 -14.99
N GLU A 4 0.04 9.93 -14.80
CA GLU A 4 1.21 9.06 -14.67
C GLU A 4 1.06 8.10 -13.49
N LEU A 5 0.57 8.59 -12.36
CA LEU A 5 0.32 7.76 -11.18
C LEU A 5 -0.80 6.76 -11.43
N LEU A 6 -1.88 7.17 -12.07
CA LEU A 6 -2.98 6.27 -12.38
C LEU A 6 -2.55 5.15 -13.33
N VAL A 7 -1.70 5.46 -14.31
CA VAL A 7 -1.14 4.43 -15.21
C VAL A 7 -0.26 3.46 -14.43
N ALA A 8 0.63 3.99 -13.57
CA ALA A 8 1.51 3.15 -12.76
C ALA A 8 0.74 2.22 -11.82
N LEU A 9 -0.42 2.64 -11.36
CA LEU A 9 -1.30 1.86 -10.48
C LEU A 9 -2.36 1.06 -11.25
N GLU A 10 -2.32 1.11 -12.58
CA GLU A 10 -3.19 0.34 -13.47
C GLU A 10 -4.68 0.68 -13.29
N VAL A 11 -4.97 1.96 -13.03
CA VAL A 11 -6.35 2.45 -12.88
C VAL A 11 -6.65 3.65 -13.79
N ASP A 12 -5.81 3.93 -14.76
CA ASP A 12 -6.00 5.03 -15.71
C ASP A 12 -7.29 4.89 -16.52
N HIS A 13 -7.70 3.65 -16.82
CA HIS A 13 -8.94 3.36 -17.53
C HIS A 13 -10.18 3.76 -16.73
N ARG A 14 -10.03 4.03 -15.43
CA ARG A 14 -11.12 4.45 -14.54
C ARG A 14 -11.03 5.94 -14.17
N ALA A 15 -10.21 6.72 -14.90
CA ALA A 15 -9.95 8.13 -14.55
C ALA A 15 -11.23 8.98 -14.52
N GLN A 16 -12.23 8.66 -15.32
CA GLN A 16 -13.48 9.39 -15.38
C GLN A 16 -14.59 8.75 -14.53
N ALA A 17 -14.30 7.65 -13.86
CA ALA A 17 -15.29 6.97 -13.02
C ALA A 17 -15.47 7.71 -11.69
N LYS A 18 -16.68 7.62 -11.15
CA LYS A 18 -16.96 8.11 -9.80
C LYS A 18 -16.44 7.09 -8.78
N PRO A 19 -16.06 7.53 -7.55
CA PRO A 19 -15.58 6.60 -6.53
C PRO A 19 -16.52 5.43 -6.27
N SER A 20 -17.84 5.63 -6.32
CA SER A 20 -18.81 4.58 -6.12
C SER A 20 -18.81 3.51 -7.21
N GLN A 21 -18.19 3.78 -8.37
CA GLN A 21 -18.12 2.87 -9.51
C GLN A 21 -16.85 2.00 -9.49
N LEU A 22 -15.95 2.23 -8.52
CA LEU A 22 -14.67 1.53 -8.45
C LEU A 22 -14.79 0.30 -7.57
N SER A 23 -14.04 -0.77 -7.91
CA SER A 23 -13.86 -1.92 -7.03
C SER A 23 -13.05 -1.51 -5.80
N GLY A 24 -13.04 -2.37 -4.76
CA GLY A 24 -12.24 -2.11 -3.55
C GLY A 24 -10.76 -1.94 -3.85
N GLY A 25 -10.21 -2.81 -4.70
CA GLY A 25 -8.80 -2.71 -5.11
C GLY A 25 -8.52 -1.45 -5.92
N GLU A 26 -9.44 -1.08 -6.83
CA GLU A 26 -9.31 0.14 -7.60
C GLU A 26 -9.36 1.37 -6.69
N GLN A 27 -10.27 1.40 -5.72
CA GLN A 27 -10.35 2.49 -4.74
C GLN A 27 -9.04 2.63 -3.96
N GLN A 28 -8.46 1.50 -3.51
CA GLN A 28 -7.18 1.52 -2.79
C GLN A 28 -6.05 2.04 -3.68
N ARG A 29 -5.99 1.62 -4.93
CA ARG A 29 -4.96 2.10 -5.85
C ARG A 29 -5.10 3.58 -6.13
N VAL A 30 -6.32 4.10 -6.25
CA VAL A 30 -6.54 5.55 -6.39
C VAL A 30 -6.12 6.30 -5.12
N SER A 31 -6.37 5.73 -3.94
CA SER A 31 -5.91 6.31 -2.67
C SER A 31 -4.38 6.40 -2.62
N ILE A 32 -3.67 5.40 -3.14
CA ILE A 32 -2.21 5.42 -3.23
C ILE A 32 -1.74 6.53 -4.17
N ALA A 33 -2.37 6.67 -5.33
CA ALA A 33 -2.06 7.75 -6.27
C ALA A 33 -2.22 9.12 -5.61
N ARG A 34 -3.30 9.29 -4.86
CA ARG A 34 -3.59 10.53 -4.14
C ARG A 34 -2.52 10.82 -3.09
N ALA A 35 -2.09 9.80 -2.35
CA ALA A 35 -1.04 9.96 -1.35
C ALA A 35 0.30 10.35 -1.98
N LEU A 36 0.62 9.83 -3.16
CA LEU A 36 1.88 10.08 -3.84
C LEU A 36 1.90 11.35 -4.68
N ALA A 37 0.75 11.98 -4.90
CA ALA A 37 0.63 13.12 -5.81
C ALA A 37 1.53 14.30 -5.42
N ASN A 38 1.72 14.54 -4.14
CA ASN A 38 2.53 15.64 -3.61
C ASN A 38 3.97 15.25 -3.28
N ARG A 39 4.42 14.07 -3.71
CA ARG A 39 5.77 13.54 -3.46
C ARG A 39 6.18 13.60 -1.99
N PRO A 40 5.41 12.95 -1.09
CA PRO A 40 5.72 12.99 0.33
C PRO A 40 7.00 12.21 0.64
N PRO A 41 7.74 12.57 1.71
CA PRO A 41 8.91 11.80 2.12
C PRO A 41 8.55 10.48 2.80
N PHE A 42 7.34 10.37 3.35
CA PHE A 42 6.85 9.10 3.90
C PHE A 42 5.34 8.99 3.72
N ILE A 43 4.86 7.75 3.75
CA ILE A 43 3.46 7.41 3.61
C ILE A 43 3.06 6.57 4.81
N LEU A 44 1.95 6.95 5.43
CA LEU A 44 1.34 6.18 6.52
C LEU A 44 0.10 5.48 5.96
N ALA A 45 0.11 4.17 5.98
CA ALA A 45 -1.00 3.36 5.51
C ALA A 45 -1.62 2.61 6.69
N ASP A 46 -2.86 2.94 7.02
CA ASP A 46 -3.59 2.35 8.14
C ASP A 46 -4.56 1.31 7.60
N GLU A 47 -4.30 0.04 7.89
CA GLU A 47 -5.09 -1.11 7.45
C GLU A 47 -5.40 -1.05 5.94
N PRO A 48 -4.36 -0.91 5.09
CA PRO A 48 -4.59 -0.63 3.67
C PRO A 48 -5.24 -1.76 2.89
N THR A 49 -5.27 -2.97 3.43
CA THR A 49 -5.83 -4.15 2.76
C THR A 49 -7.09 -4.69 3.43
N ALA A 50 -7.61 -4.00 4.45
CA ALA A 50 -8.75 -4.48 5.23
C ALA A 50 -9.96 -4.92 4.40
N PRO A 51 -10.37 -4.19 3.33
CA PRO A 51 -11.52 -4.59 2.53
C PRO A 51 -11.21 -5.60 1.43
N LEU A 52 -9.96 -6.10 1.34
CA LEU A 52 -9.51 -6.88 0.19
C LEU A 52 -9.28 -8.35 0.57
N ASP A 53 -9.45 -9.25 -0.40
CA ASP A 53 -9.03 -10.64 -0.26
C ASP A 53 -7.49 -10.75 -0.35
N SER A 54 -6.95 -11.93 -0.08
CA SER A 54 -5.50 -12.15 -0.03
C SER A 54 -4.78 -11.81 -1.33
N GLU A 55 -5.37 -12.19 -2.48
CA GLU A 55 -4.76 -11.93 -3.77
C GLU A 55 -4.68 -10.44 -4.07
N ARG A 56 -5.79 -9.72 -3.87
CA ARG A 56 -5.84 -8.28 -4.09
C ARG A 56 -4.98 -7.51 -3.09
N SER A 57 -4.92 -7.99 -1.84
CA SER A 57 -4.04 -7.41 -0.82
C SER A 57 -2.59 -7.41 -1.26
N LEU A 58 -2.11 -8.53 -1.79
CA LEU A 58 -0.72 -8.65 -2.26
C LEU A 58 -0.46 -7.74 -3.46
N ILE A 59 -1.40 -7.66 -4.40
CA ILE A 59 -1.27 -6.79 -5.57
C ILE A 59 -1.15 -5.32 -5.15
N VAL A 60 -2.07 -4.86 -4.30
CA VAL A 60 -2.09 -3.46 -3.84
C VAL A 60 -0.82 -3.12 -3.07
N MET A 61 -0.39 -4.00 -2.16
CA MET A 61 0.80 -3.74 -1.36
C MET A 61 2.08 -3.76 -2.20
N LYS A 62 2.16 -4.65 -3.18
CA LYS A 62 3.29 -4.67 -4.10
C LYS A 62 3.41 -3.35 -4.86
N LEU A 63 2.30 -2.83 -5.36
CA LEU A 63 2.28 -1.55 -6.05
C LEU A 63 2.67 -0.39 -5.13
N LEU A 64 2.15 -0.36 -3.91
CA LEU A 64 2.50 0.68 -2.94
C LEU A 64 3.99 0.68 -2.64
N VAL A 65 4.56 -0.48 -2.32
CA VAL A 65 5.99 -0.58 -1.98
C VAL A 65 6.85 -0.21 -3.18
N LYS A 66 6.51 -0.71 -4.36
CA LYS A 66 7.25 -0.41 -5.60
C LYS A 66 7.28 1.09 -5.89
N LEU A 67 6.13 1.74 -5.83
CA LEU A 67 6.03 3.17 -6.12
C LEU A 67 6.68 4.01 -5.05
N ALA A 68 6.55 3.63 -3.78
CA ALA A 68 7.22 4.33 -2.69
C ALA A 68 8.74 4.30 -2.88
N GLN A 69 9.31 3.16 -3.25
CA GLN A 69 10.73 3.04 -3.55
C GLN A 69 11.13 3.92 -4.74
N GLN A 70 10.33 3.90 -5.80
CA GLN A 70 10.58 4.71 -6.99
C GLN A 70 10.59 6.20 -6.70
N TYR A 71 9.70 6.66 -5.82
CA TYR A 71 9.60 8.07 -5.43
C TYR A 71 10.40 8.39 -4.16
N GLN A 72 11.18 7.45 -3.67
CA GLN A 72 12.05 7.61 -2.49
C GLN A 72 11.27 7.98 -1.23
N ALA A 73 10.08 7.42 -1.08
CA ALA A 73 9.26 7.59 0.12
C ALA A 73 9.41 6.38 1.04
N ALA A 74 9.45 6.63 2.33
CA ALA A 74 9.35 5.56 3.33
C ALA A 74 7.88 5.20 3.54
N VAL A 75 7.58 3.92 3.75
CA VAL A 75 6.21 3.47 4.00
C VAL A 75 6.13 2.87 5.39
N ILE A 76 5.17 3.34 6.17
CA ILE A 76 4.81 2.76 7.47
C ILE A 76 3.40 2.19 7.32
N VAL A 77 3.27 0.89 7.56
CA VAL A 77 1.99 0.19 7.41
C VAL A 77 1.52 -0.29 8.76
N VAL A 78 0.30 0.08 9.13
CA VAL A 78 -0.36 -0.43 10.32
C VAL A 78 -1.35 -1.50 9.86
N THR A 79 -1.14 -2.74 10.30
CA THR A 79 -1.97 -3.85 9.85
C THR A 79 -1.89 -5.04 10.80
N HIS A 80 -2.92 -5.88 10.75
CA HIS A 80 -2.90 -7.22 11.34
C HIS A 80 -3.12 -8.30 10.29
N ASP A 81 -2.93 -7.96 9.02
CA ASP A 81 -3.12 -8.88 7.88
C ASP A 81 -1.93 -9.82 7.77
N ASP A 82 -2.13 -11.10 8.13
CA ASP A 82 -1.10 -12.12 8.12
C ASP A 82 -0.55 -12.43 6.71
N VAL A 83 -1.25 -12.00 5.67
CA VAL A 83 -0.81 -12.20 4.29
C VAL A 83 0.31 -11.22 3.93
N ILE A 84 0.24 -9.99 4.41
CA ILE A 84 1.22 -8.97 4.05
C ILE A 84 2.34 -8.80 5.06
N ILE A 85 2.10 -9.08 6.35
CA ILE A 85 3.12 -8.92 7.40
C ILE A 85 4.44 -9.62 7.05
N PRO A 86 4.44 -10.88 6.55
CA PRO A 86 5.71 -11.55 6.24
C PRO A 86 6.54 -10.92 5.13
N ARG A 87 6.00 -9.96 4.40
CA ARG A 87 6.69 -9.28 3.30
C ARG A 87 7.63 -8.17 3.77
N PHE A 88 7.49 -7.73 5.04
CA PHE A 88 8.28 -6.63 5.58
C PHE A 88 9.51 -7.14 6.30
N LYS A 89 10.59 -6.35 6.21
CA LYS A 89 11.86 -6.67 6.89
C LYS A 89 11.90 -6.14 8.31
N ARG A 90 11.19 -5.05 8.59
CA ARG A 90 11.16 -4.42 9.91
C ARG A 90 9.73 -4.41 10.41
N LEU A 91 9.53 -4.95 11.59
CA LEU A 91 8.23 -5.01 12.26
C LEU A 91 8.32 -4.34 13.62
N TYR A 92 7.26 -3.65 13.99
CA TYR A 92 7.11 -3.08 15.32
C TYR A 92 5.81 -3.61 15.91
N ARG A 93 5.93 -4.30 17.05
CA ARG A 93 4.76 -4.71 17.81
C ARG A 93 4.44 -3.63 18.83
N LEU A 94 3.19 -3.20 18.86
CA LEU A 94 2.72 -2.25 19.85
C LEU A 94 1.94 -3.01 20.92
N ARG A 95 2.37 -2.87 22.17
CA ARG A 95 1.71 -3.50 23.31
C ARG A 95 1.81 -2.56 24.49
N ASP A 96 0.65 -2.24 25.10
CA ASP A 96 0.56 -1.41 26.31
C ASP A 96 1.35 -0.10 26.18
N GLY A 97 1.25 0.56 25.04
CA GLY A 97 1.89 1.83 24.79
C GLY A 97 3.39 1.76 24.49
N VAL A 98 3.95 0.55 24.33
CA VAL A 98 5.37 0.36 24.04
C VAL A 98 5.54 -0.30 22.68
N ALA A 99 6.52 0.17 21.90
CA ALA A 99 6.86 -0.39 20.60
C ALA A 99 8.08 -1.32 20.75
N TYR A 100 7.94 -2.54 20.24
CA TYR A 100 9.00 -3.54 20.22
C TYR A 100 9.40 -3.79 18.78
N GLU A 101 10.67 -3.55 18.43
CA GLU A 101 11.16 -3.84 17.10
C GLU A 101 11.52 -5.32 16.97
N GLU A 102 11.06 -5.93 15.88
CA GLU A 102 11.36 -7.33 15.53
C GLU A 102 11.85 -7.38 14.10
N GLN A 103 12.71 -8.36 13.80
CA GLN A 103 13.12 -8.60 12.43
C GLN A 103 12.03 -9.39 11.71
N GLY A 104 11.57 -8.85 10.57
CA GLY A 104 10.61 -9.54 9.72
C GLY A 104 11.28 -10.48 8.73
N GLN A 105 10.47 -11.29 8.05
CA GLN A 105 10.96 -12.27 7.08
C GLN A 105 11.39 -11.61 5.76
N GLY A 106 10.75 -10.51 5.37
CA GLY A 106 11.10 -9.83 4.12
C GLY A 106 10.87 -10.67 2.89
N LEU A 107 9.84 -11.53 2.89
CA LEU A 107 9.52 -12.37 1.75
C LEU A 107 9.14 -11.50 0.55
N PRO A 108 9.52 -11.90 -0.68
CA PRO A 108 9.16 -11.14 -1.87
C PRO A 108 7.66 -11.21 -2.13
N PHE A 109 7.14 -10.16 -2.75
CA PHE A 109 5.77 -10.21 -3.24
C PHE A 109 5.69 -11.13 -4.46
N PRO A 110 4.62 -11.92 -4.61
CA PRO A 110 4.46 -12.78 -5.78
C PRO A 110 4.30 -11.95 -7.06
N ASP A 111 4.74 -12.53 -8.16
CA ASP A 111 4.61 -11.90 -9.49
C ASP A 111 3.16 -11.90 -9.99
#